data_783196e7ee725e75e0a9924fed6be85b
#
_entry.id   783196e7ee725e75e0a9924fed6be85b
#
_cell.length_a   1.000
_cell.length_b   1.000
_cell.length_c   1.000
_cell.angle_alpha   90.00
_cell.angle_beta   90.00
_cell.angle_gamma   90.00
#
_symmetry.space_group_name_H-M   'P 1'
#
loop_
_entity.id
_entity.type
_entity.pdbx_description
1 polymer ?
#
loop_
_entity_poly.entity_id
_entity_poly.type
_entity_poly.pdbx_seq_one_letter_code
_entity_poly.pdbx_strand_id
1 'polypeptide(L)'
;MSQMRDLPPIAGAIIWARQIERQLQTYMKRVEDVLGKGWEHYAEGQKLQSESNAFRKKLDTHPVFQAWLQDISRRNMGVDGRLFEIVRLRGGGFQLAVNFDPQIITLFKEVRNLLWLNFQVPHATSNLAKDAKRVYPHAVSLMETVRTYGQTLDLVESNSGIEWLVAEYRNESQRMISKGKI
;
A
#
# COMPACT_ATOMS: atom_id res chain seq x y z
N MET A 1 11.50 -2.30 17.00
CA MET A 1 10.09 -2.41 16.50
C MET A 1 9.58 -1.20 15.71
N SER A 2 10.25 -0.04 15.66
CA SER A 2 9.79 1.17 14.94
C SER A 2 9.99 1.14 13.43
N GLN A 3 10.88 0.29 12.90
CA GLN A 3 11.18 0.26 11.45
C GLN A 3 10.11 -0.40 10.56
N MET A 4 9.14 -1.13 11.13
CA MET A 4 8.08 -1.78 10.33
C MET A 4 6.94 -0.82 9.91
N ARG A 5 6.81 0.35 10.55
CA ARG A 5 5.70 1.28 10.26
C ARG A 5 5.79 1.99 8.92
N ASP A 6 6.99 2.07 8.33
CA ASP A 6 7.23 2.78 7.06
C ASP A 6 7.39 1.85 5.86
N LEU A 7 7.21 0.55 6.05
CA LEU A 7 7.29 -0.41 4.95
C LEU A 7 5.99 -0.35 4.12
N PRO A 8 6.11 -0.38 2.80
CA PRO A 8 4.96 -0.49 1.93
C PRO A 8 4.29 -1.87 2.11
N PRO A 9 2.96 -1.97 1.88
CA PRO A 9 2.17 -3.11 2.35
C PRO A 9 2.62 -4.47 1.81
N ILE A 10 2.99 -4.58 0.54
CA ILE A 10 3.37 -5.86 -0.07
C ILE A 10 4.75 -6.30 0.39
N ALA A 11 5.75 -5.41 0.29
CA ALA A 11 7.09 -5.71 0.79
C ALA A 11 7.08 -5.97 2.30
N GLY A 12 6.27 -5.25 3.05
CA GLY A 12 6.08 -5.47 4.49
C GLY A 12 5.52 -6.85 4.81
N ALA A 13 4.48 -7.29 4.09
CA ALA A 13 3.91 -8.63 4.24
C ALA A 13 4.92 -9.73 3.90
N ILE A 14 5.70 -9.55 2.84
CA ILE A 14 6.75 -10.49 2.43
C ILE A 14 7.87 -10.58 3.49
N ILE A 15 8.33 -9.44 4.00
CA ILE A 15 9.35 -9.39 5.05
C ILE A 15 8.85 -10.11 6.30
N TRP A 16 7.61 -9.85 6.71
CA TRP A 16 6.98 -10.49 7.85
C TRP A 16 6.88 -12.01 7.67
N ALA A 17 6.40 -12.49 6.52
CA ALA A 17 6.31 -13.93 6.23
C ALA A 17 7.69 -14.61 6.30
N ARG A 18 8.72 -14.01 5.69
CA ARG A 18 10.10 -14.52 5.73
C ARG A 18 10.68 -14.51 7.15
N GLN A 19 10.30 -13.55 7.99
CA GLN A 19 10.74 -13.52 9.38
C GLN A 19 10.10 -14.66 10.19
N ILE A 20 8.82 -14.94 10.01
CA ILE A 20 8.13 -16.08 10.63
C ILE A 20 8.75 -17.39 10.17
N GLU A 21 9.03 -17.53 8.87
CA GLU A 21 9.68 -18.74 8.33
C GLU A 21 11.05 -18.98 8.97
N ARG A 22 11.89 -17.95 9.11
CA ARG A 22 13.19 -18.06 9.79
C ARG A 22 13.03 -18.47 11.26
N GLN A 23 12.03 -17.94 11.97
CA GLN A 23 11.75 -18.36 13.34
C GLN A 23 11.34 -19.83 13.41
N LEU A 24 10.46 -20.27 12.51
CA LEU A 24 10.07 -21.66 12.41
C LEU A 24 11.27 -22.57 12.15
N GLN A 25 12.15 -22.22 11.22
CA GLN A 25 13.39 -22.95 10.95
C GLN A 25 14.28 -23.03 12.19
N THR A 26 14.40 -21.94 12.95
CA THR A 26 15.18 -21.91 14.19
C THR A 26 14.58 -22.84 15.23
N TYR A 27 13.27 -22.90 15.37
CA TYR A 27 12.61 -23.82 16.31
C TYR A 27 12.78 -25.28 15.87
N MET A 28 12.60 -25.59 14.60
CA MET A 28 12.80 -26.96 14.08
C MET A 28 14.24 -27.43 14.28
N LYS A 29 15.23 -26.54 14.07
CA LYS A 29 16.62 -26.84 14.35
C LYS A 29 16.87 -27.14 15.84
N ARG A 30 16.26 -26.36 16.75
CA ARG A 30 16.36 -26.63 18.21
C ARG A 30 15.76 -27.98 18.59
N VAL A 31 14.67 -28.40 17.96
CA VAL A 31 14.10 -29.74 18.14
C VAL A 31 15.11 -30.81 17.76
N GLU A 32 15.76 -30.68 16.61
CA GLU A 32 16.81 -31.57 16.14
C GLU A 32 18.03 -31.60 17.10
N ASP A 33 18.47 -30.43 17.57
CA ASP A 33 19.60 -30.28 18.51
C ASP A 33 19.31 -30.97 19.86
N VAL A 34 18.05 -30.97 20.32
CA VAL A 34 17.68 -31.60 21.61
C VAL A 34 17.37 -33.06 21.50
N LEU A 35 16.65 -33.47 20.45
CA LEU A 35 16.19 -34.86 20.30
C LEU A 35 17.20 -35.74 19.52
N GLY A 36 18.19 -35.13 18.87
CA GLY A 36 19.18 -35.82 18.06
C GLY A 36 18.65 -36.22 16.68
N LYS A 37 19.54 -36.85 15.89
CA LYS A 37 19.18 -37.36 14.55
C LYS A 37 18.20 -38.52 14.67
N GLY A 38 17.15 -38.53 13.88
CA GLY A 38 16.16 -39.60 13.85
C GLY A 38 14.85 -39.29 14.60
N TRP A 39 14.72 -38.11 15.21
CA TRP A 39 13.47 -37.69 15.84
C TRP A 39 12.28 -37.68 14.87
N GLU A 40 12.56 -37.52 13.57
CA GLU A 40 11.57 -37.55 12.49
C GLU A 40 10.95 -38.94 12.25
N HIS A 41 11.51 -40.00 12.81
CA HIS A 41 10.98 -41.36 12.67
C HIS A 41 9.90 -41.70 13.70
N TYR A 42 9.78 -40.91 14.75
CA TYR A 42 8.70 -41.06 15.73
C TYR A 42 7.38 -40.42 15.26
N ALA A 43 6.25 -40.95 15.67
CA ALA A 43 4.94 -40.49 15.25
C ALA A 43 4.72 -38.97 15.50
N GLU A 44 5.15 -38.50 16.66
CA GLU A 44 5.09 -37.09 17.06
C GLU A 44 6.01 -36.22 16.19
N GLY A 45 7.18 -36.74 15.84
CA GLY A 45 8.14 -36.09 14.96
C GLY A 45 7.58 -35.92 13.54
N GLN A 46 7.01 -36.98 12.98
CA GLN A 46 6.35 -36.95 11.67
C GLN A 46 5.20 -35.96 11.64
N LYS A 47 4.38 -35.92 12.70
CA LYS A 47 3.29 -34.97 12.84
C LYS A 47 3.81 -33.54 12.85
N LEU A 48 4.81 -33.25 13.68
CA LEU A 48 5.44 -31.92 13.75
C LEU A 48 6.04 -31.49 12.41
N GLN A 49 6.73 -32.38 11.71
CA GLN A 49 7.29 -32.13 10.39
C GLN A 49 6.20 -31.82 9.36
N SER A 50 5.11 -32.60 9.36
CA SER A 50 3.96 -32.39 8.48
C SER A 50 3.31 -31.03 8.73
N GLU A 51 3.06 -30.68 9.99
CA GLU A 51 2.47 -29.39 10.39
C GLU A 51 3.40 -28.21 10.03
N SER A 52 4.70 -28.35 10.26
CA SER A 52 5.72 -27.37 9.87
C SER A 52 5.72 -27.13 8.36
N ASN A 53 5.70 -28.19 7.57
CA ASN A 53 5.68 -28.10 6.11
C ASN A 53 4.36 -27.50 5.60
N ALA A 54 3.23 -27.84 6.19
CA ALA A 54 1.92 -27.24 5.87
C ALA A 54 1.90 -25.74 6.19
N PHE A 55 2.52 -25.36 7.31
CA PHE A 55 2.61 -23.94 7.68
C PHE A 55 3.56 -23.17 6.74
N ARG A 56 4.71 -23.71 6.36
CA ARG A 56 5.61 -23.11 5.36
C ARG A 56 4.93 -22.82 4.03
N LYS A 57 4.07 -23.73 3.55
CA LYS A 57 3.31 -23.52 2.32
C LYS A 57 2.39 -22.30 2.40
N LYS A 58 1.85 -21.99 3.60
CA LYS A 58 1.02 -20.80 3.82
C LYS A 58 1.84 -19.50 3.85
N LEU A 59 3.14 -19.59 4.11
CA LEU A 59 4.07 -18.45 4.12
C LEU A 59 4.69 -18.17 2.75
N ASP A 60 4.30 -18.90 1.69
CA ASP A 60 4.80 -18.65 0.34
C ASP A 60 4.43 -17.22 -0.09
N THR A 61 5.45 -16.45 -0.41
CA THR A 61 5.32 -15.03 -0.77
C THR A 61 5.22 -14.80 -2.28
N HIS A 62 5.45 -15.83 -3.08
CA HIS A 62 5.42 -15.70 -4.54
C HIS A 62 4.02 -15.37 -5.09
N PRO A 63 2.93 -16.02 -4.63
CA PRO A 63 1.58 -15.67 -5.06
C PRO A 63 1.18 -14.22 -4.73
N VAL A 64 1.62 -13.71 -3.57
CA VAL A 64 1.36 -12.31 -3.16
C VAL A 64 2.03 -11.33 -4.12
N PHE A 65 3.29 -11.59 -4.48
CA PHE A 65 4.03 -10.80 -5.45
C PHE A 65 3.39 -10.85 -6.84
N GLN A 66 2.98 -12.02 -7.32
CA GLN A 66 2.33 -12.18 -8.62
C GLN A 66 0.97 -11.47 -8.68
N ALA A 67 0.15 -11.60 -7.64
CA ALA A 67 -1.13 -10.91 -7.54
C ALA A 67 -0.94 -9.37 -7.59
N TRP A 68 0.06 -8.86 -6.88
CA TRP A 68 0.40 -7.44 -6.91
C TRP A 68 0.86 -6.98 -8.31
N LEU A 69 1.71 -7.73 -8.99
CA LEU A 69 2.13 -7.39 -10.37
C LEU A 69 0.94 -7.34 -11.33
N GLN A 70 0.03 -8.29 -11.22
CA GLN A 70 -1.19 -8.29 -12.03
C GLN A 70 -2.09 -7.09 -11.72
N ASP A 71 -2.21 -6.72 -10.46
CA ASP A 71 -3.00 -5.56 -10.05
C ASP A 71 -2.38 -4.27 -10.62
N ILE A 72 -1.07 -4.06 -10.46
CA ILE A 72 -0.36 -2.89 -11.00
C ILE A 72 -0.46 -2.81 -12.52
N SER A 73 -0.38 -3.94 -13.22
CA SER A 73 -0.47 -3.95 -14.69
C SER A 73 -1.86 -3.60 -15.23
N ARG A 74 -2.91 -3.76 -14.42
CA ARG A 74 -4.30 -3.42 -14.78
C ARG A 74 -4.67 -1.98 -14.45
N ARG A 75 -3.91 -1.32 -13.56
CA ARG A 75 -4.20 0.03 -13.10
C ARG A 75 -3.61 1.07 -14.04
N ASN A 76 -4.33 2.16 -14.22
CA ASN A 76 -3.76 3.35 -14.84
C ASN A 76 -3.00 4.14 -13.77
N MET A 77 -1.66 4.04 -13.80
CA MET A 77 -0.76 4.78 -12.91
C MET A 77 -0.29 6.11 -13.51
N GLY A 78 -0.88 6.53 -14.63
CA GLY A 78 -0.59 7.83 -15.24
C GLY A 78 -1.19 8.97 -14.42
N VAL A 79 -0.50 10.12 -14.44
CA VAL A 79 -0.98 11.39 -13.85
C VAL A 79 -1.19 12.34 -15.02
N ASP A 80 -2.23 12.07 -15.83
CA ASP A 80 -2.53 12.83 -17.03
C ASP A 80 -3.84 13.61 -16.87
N GLY A 81 -3.88 14.82 -17.40
CA GLY A 81 -5.11 15.60 -17.50
C GLY A 81 -5.44 16.40 -16.24
N ARG A 82 -6.64 16.25 -15.70
CA ARG A 82 -7.10 17.01 -14.51
C ARG A 82 -6.54 16.36 -13.26
N LEU A 83 -5.97 17.15 -12.36
CA LEU A 83 -5.47 16.69 -11.05
C LEU A 83 -6.59 16.30 -10.08
N PHE A 84 -7.73 16.94 -10.22
CA PHE A 84 -8.88 16.78 -9.34
C PHE A 84 -10.13 16.42 -10.13
N GLU A 85 -10.99 15.65 -9.51
CA GLU A 85 -12.34 15.38 -9.98
C GLU A 85 -13.36 15.60 -8.86
N ILE A 86 -14.59 15.91 -9.24
CA ILE A 86 -15.72 16.02 -8.32
C ILE A 86 -16.52 14.73 -8.42
N VAL A 87 -16.49 13.96 -7.35
CA VAL A 87 -17.22 12.69 -7.25
C VAL A 87 -18.54 12.91 -6.53
N ARG A 88 -19.63 12.40 -7.11
CA ARG A 88 -20.94 12.42 -6.47
C ARG A 88 -21.05 11.27 -5.46
N LEU A 89 -21.34 11.62 -4.22
CA LEU A 89 -21.57 10.62 -3.17
C LEU A 89 -22.95 9.97 -3.31
N ARG A 90 -23.06 8.70 -2.89
CA ARG A 90 -24.33 7.95 -2.91
C ARG A 90 -25.43 8.59 -2.06
N GLY A 91 -25.07 9.43 -1.07
CA GLY A 91 -25.99 10.17 -0.19
C GLY A 91 -26.42 11.56 -0.70
N GLY A 92 -26.05 11.95 -1.92
CA GLY A 92 -26.49 13.20 -2.54
C GLY A 92 -25.57 14.39 -2.37
N GLY A 93 -24.35 14.24 -1.84
CA GLY A 93 -23.30 15.28 -1.77
C GLY A 93 -22.27 15.14 -2.90
N PHE A 94 -21.36 16.15 -2.97
CA PHE A 94 -20.21 16.13 -3.85
C PHE A 94 -18.93 16.15 -3.01
N GLN A 95 -17.94 15.35 -3.43
CA GLN A 95 -16.64 15.29 -2.79
C GLN A 95 -15.56 15.58 -3.81
N LEU A 96 -14.56 16.37 -3.41
CA LEU A 96 -13.34 16.52 -4.19
C LEU A 96 -12.47 15.29 -4.02
N ALA A 97 -12.00 14.73 -5.12
CA ALA A 97 -11.07 13.59 -5.14
C ALA A 97 -9.88 13.89 -6.04
N VAL A 98 -8.78 13.19 -5.84
CA VAL A 98 -7.64 13.22 -6.76
C VAL A 98 -7.93 12.31 -7.96
N ASN A 99 -7.54 12.74 -9.16
CA ASN A 99 -7.75 12.00 -10.40
C ASN A 99 -6.50 11.16 -10.77
N PHE A 100 -5.93 10.47 -9.80
CA PHE A 100 -4.85 9.51 -10.01
C PHE A 100 -4.94 8.37 -8.99
N ASP A 101 -4.33 7.22 -9.31
CA ASP A 101 -4.34 6.07 -8.39
C ASP A 101 -3.46 6.37 -7.16
N PRO A 102 -4.00 6.33 -5.93
CA PRO A 102 -3.22 6.58 -4.71
C PRO A 102 -2.03 5.65 -4.53
N GLN A 103 -2.02 4.48 -5.15
CA GLN A 103 -0.89 3.54 -5.08
C GLN A 103 0.39 4.06 -5.73
N ILE A 104 0.30 5.10 -6.57
CA ILE A 104 1.49 5.75 -7.14
C ILE A 104 2.45 6.23 -6.05
N ILE A 105 1.90 6.61 -4.89
CA ILE A 105 2.66 7.10 -3.73
C ILE A 105 3.57 6.02 -3.15
N THR A 106 3.11 4.78 -3.13
CA THR A 106 3.86 3.66 -2.54
C THR A 106 4.64 2.86 -3.56
N LEU A 107 4.30 2.97 -4.84
CA LEU A 107 4.83 2.14 -5.93
C LEU A 107 6.37 2.10 -5.95
N PHE A 108 7.04 3.26 -5.88
CA PHE A 108 8.51 3.30 -5.92
C PHE A 108 9.15 2.67 -4.67
N LYS A 109 8.50 2.76 -3.51
CA LYS A 109 8.95 2.11 -2.26
C LYS A 109 8.77 0.60 -2.36
N GLU A 110 7.62 0.14 -2.90
CA GLU A 110 7.37 -1.29 -3.14
C GLU A 110 8.42 -1.88 -4.08
N VAL A 111 8.61 -1.30 -5.26
CA VAL A 111 9.57 -1.81 -6.25
C VAL A 111 10.99 -1.85 -5.68
N ARG A 112 11.43 -0.80 -4.98
CA ARG A 112 12.75 -0.76 -4.35
C ARG A 112 12.93 -1.91 -3.34
N ASN A 113 11.95 -2.11 -2.46
CA ASN A 113 12.03 -3.15 -1.44
C ASN A 113 11.91 -4.56 -2.04
N LEU A 114 11.07 -4.76 -3.06
CA LEU A 114 10.95 -6.03 -3.77
C LEU A 114 12.25 -6.42 -4.49
N LEU A 115 12.92 -5.46 -5.14
CA LEU A 115 14.25 -5.69 -5.74
C LEU A 115 15.28 -6.07 -4.67
N TRP A 116 15.27 -5.38 -3.52
CA TRP A 116 16.14 -5.73 -2.39
C TRP A 116 15.83 -7.13 -1.82
N LEU A 117 14.58 -7.57 -1.90
CA LEU A 117 14.15 -8.93 -1.51
C LEU A 117 14.43 -9.99 -2.59
N ASN A 118 15.16 -9.64 -3.66
CA ASN A 118 15.51 -10.48 -4.81
C ASN A 118 14.31 -10.95 -5.66
N PHE A 119 13.22 -10.18 -5.70
CA PHE A 119 12.17 -10.41 -6.68
C PHE A 119 12.54 -9.81 -8.04
N GLN A 120 12.23 -10.53 -9.09
CA GLN A 120 12.41 -10.04 -10.46
C GLN A 120 11.22 -9.16 -10.86
N VAL A 121 11.37 -7.84 -10.70
CA VAL A 121 10.34 -6.88 -11.10
C VAL A 121 10.50 -6.55 -12.59
N PRO A 122 9.42 -6.65 -13.39
CA PRO A 122 9.46 -6.31 -14.82
C PRO A 122 9.95 -4.88 -15.09
N HIS A 123 10.66 -4.67 -16.19
CA HIS A 123 11.20 -3.35 -16.57
C HIS A 123 10.11 -2.29 -16.70
N ALA A 124 8.94 -2.64 -17.25
CA ALA A 124 7.80 -1.73 -17.34
C ALA A 124 7.38 -1.19 -15.96
N THR A 125 7.22 -2.08 -14.97
CA THR A 125 6.88 -1.71 -13.58
C THR A 125 8.00 -0.90 -12.93
N SER A 126 9.26 -1.23 -13.19
CA SER A 126 10.42 -0.47 -12.68
C SER A 126 10.49 0.93 -13.25
N ASN A 127 10.19 1.12 -14.54
CA ASN A 127 10.14 2.44 -15.16
C ASN A 127 8.97 3.26 -14.61
N LEU A 128 7.79 2.66 -14.49
CA LEU A 128 6.63 3.28 -13.86
C LEU A 128 6.94 3.75 -12.42
N ALA A 129 7.69 2.95 -11.67
CA ALA A 129 8.13 3.32 -10.31
C ALA A 129 9.12 4.50 -10.28
N LYS A 130 9.99 4.63 -11.30
CA LYS A 130 10.87 5.79 -11.44
C LYS A 130 10.09 7.08 -11.72
N ASP A 131 9.09 7.00 -12.60
CA ASP A 131 8.20 8.13 -12.89
C ASP A 131 7.36 8.49 -11.67
N ALA A 132 6.80 7.52 -10.98
CA ALA A 132 6.08 7.70 -9.72
C ALA A 132 6.94 8.40 -8.66
N LYS A 133 8.25 8.10 -8.58
CA LYS A 133 9.17 8.77 -7.65
C LYS A 133 9.28 10.28 -7.92
N ARG A 134 9.22 10.70 -9.19
CA ARG A 134 9.27 12.13 -9.55
C ARG A 134 7.99 12.86 -9.13
N VAL A 135 6.86 12.18 -9.25
CA VAL A 135 5.53 12.75 -8.96
C VAL A 135 5.18 12.67 -7.47
N TYR A 136 5.80 11.75 -6.72
CA TYR A 136 5.49 11.47 -5.33
C TYR A 136 5.30 12.68 -4.41
N PRO A 137 6.23 13.67 -4.32
CA PRO A 137 6.07 14.79 -3.39
C PRO A 137 4.83 15.64 -3.74
N HIS A 138 4.56 15.81 -5.02
CA HIS A 138 3.39 16.56 -5.49
C HIS A 138 2.10 15.78 -5.25
N ALA A 139 2.09 14.47 -5.50
CA ALA A 139 0.94 13.61 -5.27
C ALA A 139 0.54 13.57 -3.78
N VAL A 140 1.51 13.47 -2.87
CA VAL A 140 1.26 13.53 -1.42
C VAL A 140 0.67 14.87 -1.02
N SER A 141 1.25 15.98 -1.48
CA SER A 141 0.76 17.33 -1.18
C SER A 141 -0.66 17.53 -1.69
N LEU A 142 -0.98 17.07 -2.90
CA LEU A 142 -2.33 17.16 -3.48
C LEU A 142 -3.34 16.32 -2.69
N MET A 143 -3.00 15.09 -2.29
CA MET A 143 -3.88 14.27 -1.47
C MET A 143 -4.15 14.89 -0.11
N GLU A 144 -3.14 15.48 0.52
CA GLU A 144 -3.29 16.16 1.80
C GLU A 144 -4.16 17.42 1.66
N THR A 145 -3.98 18.19 0.58
CA THR A 145 -4.83 19.34 0.27
C THR A 145 -6.28 18.93 0.09
N VAL A 146 -6.57 17.88 -0.67
CA VAL A 146 -7.94 17.37 -0.86
C VAL A 146 -8.55 16.91 0.45
N ARG A 147 -7.79 16.21 1.27
CA ARG A 147 -8.24 15.77 2.60
C ARG A 147 -8.56 16.95 3.51
N THR A 148 -7.66 17.91 3.61
CA THR A 148 -7.85 19.11 4.45
C THR A 148 -9.04 19.92 3.98
N TYR A 149 -9.20 20.10 2.66
CA TYR A 149 -10.36 20.77 2.09
C TYR A 149 -11.67 20.08 2.46
N GLY A 150 -11.75 18.74 2.32
CA GLY A 150 -12.93 17.97 2.74
C GLY A 150 -13.24 18.14 4.23
N GLN A 151 -12.25 18.00 5.10
CA GLN A 151 -12.43 18.19 6.54
C GLN A 151 -12.89 19.63 6.89
N THR A 152 -12.39 20.63 6.18
CA THR A 152 -12.80 22.02 6.39
C THR A 152 -14.25 22.23 5.97
N LEU A 153 -14.68 21.63 4.85
CA LEU A 153 -16.07 21.69 4.41
C LEU A 153 -17.02 21.04 5.43
N ASP A 154 -16.65 19.86 5.93
CA ASP A 154 -17.44 19.14 6.95
C ASP A 154 -17.60 19.97 8.23
N LEU A 155 -16.54 20.69 8.65
CA LEU A 155 -16.57 21.58 9.80
C LEU A 155 -17.47 22.80 9.56
N VAL A 156 -17.45 23.36 8.35
CA VAL A 156 -18.28 24.51 7.97
C VAL A 156 -19.75 24.10 7.90
N GLU A 157 -20.06 22.96 7.29
CA GLU A 157 -21.42 22.44 7.19
C GLU A 157 -22.02 22.08 8.55
N SER A 158 -21.18 21.61 9.49
CA SER A 158 -21.62 21.32 10.86
C SER A 158 -21.82 22.59 11.72
N ASN A 159 -21.36 23.76 11.26
CA ASN A 159 -21.37 25.04 12.00
C ASN A 159 -22.08 26.12 11.20
N SER A 160 -23.43 26.06 11.17
CA SER A 160 -24.29 26.97 10.39
C SER A 160 -24.07 28.47 10.68
N GLY A 161 -23.43 28.82 11.82
CA GLY A 161 -23.11 30.20 12.17
C GLY A 161 -21.98 30.86 11.39
N ILE A 162 -21.08 30.04 10.74
CA ILE A 162 -19.92 30.56 10.01
C ILE A 162 -20.00 30.35 8.50
N GLU A 163 -21.05 29.71 8.01
CA GLU A 163 -21.19 29.35 6.58
C GLU A 163 -21.11 30.60 5.67
N TRP A 164 -21.71 31.70 6.08
CA TRP A 164 -21.69 32.94 5.33
C TRP A 164 -20.30 33.60 5.26
N LEU A 165 -19.44 33.42 6.30
CA LEU A 165 -18.07 33.95 6.33
C LEU A 165 -17.17 33.27 5.32
N VAL A 166 -17.41 31.98 5.03
CA VAL A 166 -16.57 31.18 4.13
C VAL A 166 -17.15 31.02 2.73
N ALA A 167 -18.34 31.55 2.47
CA ALA A 167 -19.01 31.44 1.16
C ALA A 167 -18.16 32.02 0.02
N GLU A 168 -17.48 33.13 0.24
CA GLU A 168 -16.59 33.76 -0.75
C GLU A 168 -15.36 32.89 -1.02
N TYR A 169 -14.69 32.37 0.02
CA TYR A 169 -13.56 31.48 -0.10
C TYR A 169 -13.93 30.14 -0.74
N ARG A 170 -15.15 29.64 -0.49
CA ARG A 170 -15.68 28.43 -1.14
C ARG A 170 -15.82 28.65 -2.65
N ASN A 171 -16.33 29.76 -3.08
CA ASN A 171 -16.48 30.11 -4.50
C ASN A 171 -15.12 30.23 -5.19
N GLU A 172 -14.14 30.86 -4.56
CA GLU A 172 -12.78 30.98 -5.10
C GLU A 172 -12.07 29.64 -5.18
N SER A 173 -12.19 28.81 -4.14
CA SER A 173 -11.65 27.44 -4.15
C SER A 173 -12.25 26.59 -5.27
N GLN A 174 -13.56 26.67 -5.51
CA GLN A 174 -14.23 25.99 -6.62
C GLN A 174 -13.73 26.48 -7.98
N ARG A 175 -13.47 27.78 -8.14
CA ARG A 175 -12.87 28.35 -9.36
C ARG A 175 -11.46 27.80 -9.58
N MET A 176 -10.63 27.74 -8.53
CA MET A 176 -9.27 27.17 -8.62
C MET A 176 -9.30 25.69 -9.02
N ILE A 177 -10.18 24.89 -8.40
CA ILE A 177 -10.35 23.46 -8.72
C ILE A 177 -10.80 23.28 -10.18
N SER A 178 -11.72 24.12 -10.67
CA SER A 178 -12.18 24.04 -12.06
C SER A 178 -11.11 24.41 -13.09
N LYS A 179 -10.14 25.25 -12.70
CA LYS A 179 -9.01 25.67 -13.54
C LYS A 179 -7.81 24.73 -13.48
N GLY A 180 -7.76 23.82 -12.49
CA GLY A 180 -6.67 22.86 -12.29
C GLY A 180 -6.59 21.85 -13.41
N LYS A 181 -6.23 22.30 -14.61
CA LYS A 181 -5.77 21.48 -15.74
C LYS A 181 -4.25 21.56 -15.78
N ILE A 182 -3.60 20.42 -15.85
CA ILE A 182 -2.21 20.31 -16.27
C ILE A 182 -2.18 20.33 -17.79
#